data_995c690e1a3c47482fbc1744f47a64de
#
_entry.id   995c690e1a3c47482fbc1744f47a64de
#
_cell.length_a   1.000
_cell.length_b   1.000
_cell.length_c   1.000
_cell.angle_alpha   90.00
_cell.angle_beta   90.00
_cell.angle_gamma   90.00
#
_symmetry.space_group_name_H-M   'P 1'
#
loop_
_entity.id
_entity.type
_entity.pdbx_description
1 polymer ?
#
loop_
_entity_poly.entity_id
_entity_poly.type
_entity_poly.pdbx_seq_one_letter_code
_entity_poly.pdbx_strand_id
1 'polypeptide(L)' 'RRQKVFMGFDYEGKAGDICVQLAPFEGKVIALPVQKGSGRSSAFRDAAAVIPNPQGRKIEAGEAVEAQMFFNGLLG' A
#
# COMPACT_ATOMS: atom_id res chain seq x y z
N ARG A 1 -9.14 9.37 2.68
CA ARG A 1 -9.08 8.97 3.99
C ARG A 1 -7.81 8.25 4.33
N ARG A 2 -7.14 8.58 5.38
CA ARG A 2 -5.89 7.97 5.73
C ARG A 2 -6.04 6.98 6.84
N GLN A 3 -5.21 5.99 6.86
CA GLN A 3 -5.26 4.99 7.88
C GLN A 3 -3.88 4.48 8.17
N LYS A 4 -3.56 4.25 9.44
CA LYS A 4 -2.30 3.69 9.80
C LYS A 4 -2.29 2.23 9.46
N VAL A 5 -1.27 1.78 8.78
CA VAL A 5 -1.13 0.38 8.44
C VAL A 5 0.30 -0.03 8.74
N PHE A 6 0.55 -1.32 8.77
CA PHE A 6 1.90 -1.82 9.03
C PHE A 6 2.41 -2.52 7.79
N MET A 7 3.62 -2.23 7.39
CA MET A 7 4.15 -2.84 6.18
C MET A 7 4.33 -4.32 6.38
N GLY A 8 3.84 -5.10 5.44
CA GLY A 8 4.00 -6.53 5.47
C GLY A 8 5.14 -6.99 4.61
N PHE A 9 5.95 -6.08 4.07
CA PHE A 9 7.05 -6.44 3.21
C PHE A 9 8.06 -5.31 3.22
N ASP A 10 9.27 -5.58 2.76
CA ASP A 10 10.30 -4.57 2.68
C ASP A 10 10.19 -3.83 1.37
N TYR A 11 10.21 -2.50 1.42
CA TYR A 11 10.12 -1.70 0.21
C TYR A 11 11.47 -1.09 -0.05
N GLU A 12 11.92 -1.23 -1.31
CA GLU A 12 13.25 -0.87 -1.61
C GLU A 12 13.54 0.58 -1.75
N GLY A 13 12.62 1.42 -1.75
CA GLY A 13 12.93 2.84 -1.77
C GLY A 13 12.89 3.51 -3.10
N LYS A 14 11.82 3.35 -3.85
CA LYS A 14 11.64 4.13 -5.03
C LYS A 14 10.71 5.25 -4.74
N ALA A 15 10.97 6.41 -5.28
CA ALA A 15 10.10 7.55 -5.07
C ALA A 15 8.75 7.36 -5.72
N GLY A 16 7.74 7.86 -5.11
CA GLY A 16 6.40 7.78 -5.67
C GLY A 16 5.46 7.06 -4.76
N ASP A 17 4.24 6.89 -5.21
CA ASP A 17 3.23 6.23 -4.40
C ASP A 17 3.39 4.74 -4.45
N ILE A 18 3.17 4.08 -3.34
CA ILE A 18 3.28 2.64 -3.26
C ILE A 18 1.88 2.07 -3.21
N CYS A 19 1.49 1.34 -4.22
CA CYS A 19 0.16 0.73 -4.25
C CYS A 19 0.20 -0.55 -3.45
N VAL A 20 -0.75 -0.71 -2.54
CA VAL A 20 -0.76 -1.88 -1.66
C VAL A 20 -2.14 -2.46 -1.53
N GLN A 21 -2.21 -3.71 -1.16
CA GLN A 21 -3.44 -4.33 -0.75
C GLN A 21 -3.43 -4.36 0.75
N LEU A 22 -4.58 -4.51 1.37
CA LEU A 22 -4.66 -4.49 2.81
C LEU A 22 -5.26 -5.79 3.32
N ALA A 23 -4.76 -6.26 4.42
CA ALA A 23 -5.28 -7.48 5.02
C ALA A 23 -5.26 -7.33 6.53
N PRO A 24 -6.26 -7.86 7.20
CA PRO A 24 -6.27 -7.78 8.65
C PRO A 24 -5.41 -8.88 9.24
N PHE A 25 -4.75 -8.57 10.32
CA PHE A 25 -3.93 -9.56 10.98
C PHE A 25 -3.74 -9.18 12.43
N GLU A 26 -4.28 -9.96 13.32
CA GLU A 26 -4.13 -9.73 14.75
C GLU A 26 -4.50 -8.32 15.19
N GLY A 27 -5.61 -7.87 14.71
CA GLY A 27 -6.07 -6.54 15.12
C GLY A 27 -5.42 -5.38 14.41
N LYS A 28 -4.55 -5.66 13.45
CA LYS A 28 -3.88 -4.61 12.71
C LYS A 28 -4.21 -4.73 11.25
N VAL A 29 -3.93 -3.68 10.52
CA VAL A 29 -4.10 -3.72 9.06
C VAL A 29 -2.71 -3.77 8.47
N ILE A 30 -2.47 -4.80 7.66
CA ILE A 30 -1.15 -5.01 7.08
C ILE A 30 -1.18 -4.65 5.60
N ALA A 31 -0.18 -3.95 5.14
CA ALA A 31 -0.07 -3.59 3.74
C ALA A 31 0.76 -4.64 3.01
N LEU A 32 0.23 -5.15 1.92
CA LEU A 32 0.89 -6.17 1.15
C LEU A 32 1.12 -5.69 -0.26
N PRO A 33 2.11 -6.23 -0.95
CA PRO A 33 2.40 -5.74 -2.29
C PRO A 33 1.32 -6.17 -3.26
N VAL A 34 1.05 -5.33 -4.25
CA VAL A 34 0.11 -5.68 -5.27
C VAL A 34 0.88 -6.47 -6.31
N GLN A 35 0.34 -7.67 -6.68
CA GLN A 35 1.03 -8.46 -7.65
C GLN A 35 0.87 -7.91 -8.98
N LYS A 36 1.90 -7.75 -9.78
CA LYS A 36 1.78 -7.26 -11.09
C LYS A 36 1.55 -8.36 -11.94
N GLY A 37 0.62 -8.82 -12.18
CA GLY A 37 0.41 -9.92 -12.99
C GLY A 37 0.48 -9.64 -14.34
N SER A 38 0.44 -10.36 -15.18
CA SER A 38 0.36 -10.28 -16.56
C SER A 38 0.65 -9.03 -17.23
N GLY A 39 1.46 -8.34 -16.83
CA GLY A 39 1.85 -7.27 -17.59
C GLY A 39 0.91 -6.18 -17.83
N ARG A 40 -0.19 -6.10 -17.22
CA ARG A 40 -1.02 -5.08 -17.41
C ARG A 40 -0.86 -4.12 -16.34
N SER A 41 -1.23 -3.01 -16.40
CA SER A 41 -1.13 -2.07 -15.39
C SER A 41 -2.20 -2.20 -14.45
N SER A 42 -2.34 -3.30 -13.88
CA SER A 42 -3.43 -3.48 -13.02
C SER A 42 -3.07 -3.19 -11.59
N ALA A 43 -1.88 -2.77 -11.27
CA ALA A 43 -1.54 -2.50 -9.91
C ALA A 43 -2.48 -1.51 -9.28
N PHE A 44 -2.84 -0.46 -10.00
CA PHE A 44 -3.72 0.51 -9.48
C PHE A 44 -5.09 -0.04 -9.29
N ARG A 45 -5.57 -0.86 -10.19
CA ARG A 45 -6.85 -1.41 -10.13
C ARG A 45 -6.94 -2.35 -8.97
N ASP A 46 -5.92 -3.10 -8.65
CA ASP A 46 -6.00 -4.08 -7.61
C ASP A 46 -5.59 -3.54 -6.26
N ALA A 47 -5.19 -2.33 -6.17
CA ALA A 47 -4.73 -1.78 -4.92
C ALA A 47 -5.90 -1.34 -4.07
N ALA A 48 -5.77 -1.49 -2.78
CA ALA A 48 -6.79 -1.00 -1.86
C ALA A 48 -6.39 0.35 -1.30
N ALA A 49 -5.14 0.68 -1.35
CA ALA A 49 -4.66 1.93 -0.79
C ALA A 49 -3.32 2.30 -1.38
N VAL A 50 -2.89 3.51 -1.13
CA VAL A 50 -1.63 3.99 -1.60
C VAL A 50 -0.87 4.55 -0.42
N ILE A 51 0.44 4.30 -0.35
CA ILE A 51 1.27 4.87 0.67
C ILE A 51 2.16 5.90 0.00
N PRO A 52 2.00 7.17 0.30
CA PRO A 52 2.83 8.18 -0.36
C PRO A 52 4.28 8.05 0.09
N ASN A 53 5.19 8.07 -0.85
CA ASN A 53 6.60 7.96 -0.53
C ASN A 53 7.39 8.88 -1.46
N PRO A 54 7.13 10.16 -1.39
CA PRO A 54 7.73 11.08 -2.36
C PRO A 54 9.24 11.17 -2.29
N GLN A 55 9.83 10.85 -1.15
CA GLN A 55 11.25 10.93 -1.04
C GLN A 55 11.95 9.62 -1.30
N GLY A 56 11.23 8.59 -1.63
CA GLY A 56 11.83 7.32 -1.96
C GLY A 56 12.51 6.66 -0.77
N ARG A 57 11.92 6.78 0.40
CA ARG A 57 12.52 6.23 1.59
C ARG A 57 12.36 4.71 1.62
N LYS A 58 13.35 4.02 2.14
CA LYS A 58 13.24 2.61 2.29
C LYS A 58 12.35 2.32 3.48
N ILE A 59 11.47 1.39 3.37
CA ILE A 59 10.52 1.06 4.44
C ILE A 59 10.63 -0.42 4.71
N GLU A 60 10.78 -0.78 5.97
CA GLU A 60 10.95 -2.18 6.31
C GLU A 60 9.66 -2.82 6.79
N ALA A 61 9.56 -4.11 6.64
CA ALA A 61 8.38 -4.84 7.10
C ALA A 61 8.22 -4.61 8.59
N GLY A 62 7.01 -4.40 9.00
CA GLY A 62 6.70 -4.11 10.39
C GLY A 62 6.61 -2.64 10.71
N GLU A 63 7.06 -1.81 9.82
CA GLU A 63 7.06 -0.38 10.07
C GLU A 63 5.66 0.18 9.89
N ALA A 64 5.25 1.10 10.75
CA ALA A 64 3.92 1.70 10.65
C ALA A 64 3.97 2.88 9.71
N VAL A 65 3.03 2.96 8.80
CA VAL A 65 2.97 4.06 7.84
C VAL A 65 1.52 4.46 7.64
N GLU A 66 1.31 5.58 7.01
CA GLU A 66 -0.02 6.04 6.72
C GLU A 66 -0.38 5.71 5.30
N ALA A 67 -1.52 5.10 5.08
CA ALA A 67 -1.99 4.78 3.75
C ALA A 67 -3.23 5.57 3.44
N GLN A 68 -3.39 5.93 2.17
CA GLN A 68 -4.55 6.63 1.74
C GLN A 68 -5.47 5.66 1.08
N MET A 69 -6.67 5.53 1.58
CA MET A 69 -7.58 4.52 1.09
C MET A 69 -8.21 4.95 -0.20
N PHE A 70 -8.39 4.00 -1.10
CA PHE A 70 -9.02 4.29 -2.34
C PHE A 70 -10.48 4.23 -2.28
N PHE A 71 -11.00 3.22 -1.66
CA PHE A 71 -12.31 2.91 -1.92
C PHE A 71 -13.28 3.89 -1.62
N ASN A 72 -13.03 4.73 -0.81
CA ASN A 72 -14.07 5.52 -0.53
C ASN A 72 -14.45 6.29 -1.61
N GLY A 73 -13.78 6.50 -2.45
CA GLY A 73 -14.20 7.22 -3.50
C GLY A 73 -14.99 6.58 -4.37
N LEU A 74 -14.83 5.53 -4.57
CA LEU A 74 -15.49 5.04 -5.53
C LEU A 74 -16.60 4.58 -5.29
N LEU A 75 -16.81 4.36 -4.57
CA LEU A 75 -17.89 3.87 -4.46
C LEU A 75 -18.62 4.56 -4.60
N GLY A 76 -18.29 5.28 -4.56
CA GLY A 76 -19.12 6.04 -4.81
C GLY A 76 -19.26 5.74 -5.50
#